data_96ab63c8fa23634ee04a11cd6df888c0
#
_entry.id   96ab63c8fa23634ee04a11cd6df888c0
#
_cell.length_a   1.000
_cell.length_b   1.000
_cell.length_c   1.000
_cell.angle_alpha   90.00
_cell.angle_beta   90.00
_cell.angle_gamma   90.00
#
_symmetry.space_group_name_H-M   'P 1'
#
loop_
_entity.id
_entity.type
_entity.pdbx_description
1 polymer ?
#
loop_
_entity_poly.entity_id
_entity_poly.type
_entity_poly.pdbx_seq_one_letter_code
_entity_poly.pdbx_strand_id
1 'polypeptide(L)'
;MTVSSTTTKNSYSGNGSLTVFAYAFKIFDEDDIEVILRNDATNTETVQTITTDYSVSNVGNANGGNITFVTAPASGITVVLRRASPLTQTTDYTPNDPFPAESHEDALDKLTFISQQLQEELDRSIKLSRTNTMNSTEFAVGATDRANKILAFDTNGELAVTQEIGVSKGVWASGTAYTARDIVTDISNYNVYIANTAHTSSGSTPISSNADAAKWDLLIDTTAALGGASTAQIESLAGEFAIILG
;
A
#
# COMPACT_ATOMS: atom_id res chain seq x y z
N MET A 1 4.90 33.39 -13.20
CA MET A 1 5.26 32.39 -14.25
C MET A 1 4.34 31.19 -14.09
N THR A 2 3.59 30.83 -15.12
CA THR A 2 2.53 29.81 -15.09
C THR A 2 3.09 28.40 -14.87
N VAL A 3 2.37 27.55 -14.11
CA VAL A 3 2.70 26.13 -13.92
C VAL A 3 2.55 25.38 -15.26
N SER A 4 3.66 24.93 -15.82
CA SER A 4 3.68 24.17 -17.09
C SER A 4 4.06 22.70 -16.94
N SER A 5 4.47 22.26 -15.73
CA SER A 5 4.88 20.89 -15.43
C SER A 5 3.89 20.22 -14.49
N THR A 6 3.67 18.93 -14.71
CA THR A 6 2.90 18.06 -13.79
C THR A 6 3.79 17.26 -12.84
N THR A 7 5.11 17.47 -12.88
CA THR A 7 6.07 16.79 -12.01
C THR A 7 5.86 17.26 -10.56
N THR A 8 5.59 16.32 -9.68
CA THR A 8 5.40 16.54 -8.23
C THR A 8 6.41 15.80 -7.39
N LYS A 9 7.17 14.88 -8.01
CA LYS A 9 8.06 13.96 -7.32
C LYS A 9 9.27 13.59 -8.17
N ASN A 10 10.43 13.46 -7.53
CA ASN A 10 11.63 12.84 -8.09
C ASN A 10 12.11 11.72 -7.19
N SER A 11 12.69 10.68 -7.76
CA SER A 11 13.24 9.54 -7.01
C SER A 11 14.64 9.20 -7.50
N TYR A 12 15.52 8.85 -6.58
CA TYR A 12 16.92 8.54 -6.82
C TYR A 12 17.36 7.37 -5.96
N SER A 13 18.44 6.69 -6.36
CA SER A 13 19.09 5.67 -5.53
C SER A 13 20.28 6.29 -4.80
N GLY A 14 20.35 6.07 -3.51
CA GLY A 14 21.52 6.38 -2.70
C GLY A 14 22.73 5.50 -3.09
N ASN A 15 23.94 6.03 -2.95
CA ASN A 15 25.18 5.32 -3.27
C ASN A 15 26.27 5.46 -2.18
N GLY A 16 25.92 6.09 -1.04
CA GLY A 16 26.84 6.36 0.06
C GLY A 16 27.86 7.48 -0.16
N SER A 17 27.81 8.17 -1.32
CA SER A 17 28.76 9.23 -1.66
C SER A 17 28.08 10.50 -2.16
N LEU A 18 27.01 10.38 -2.93
CA LEU A 18 26.28 11.51 -3.47
C LEU A 18 25.40 12.14 -2.39
N THR A 19 25.56 13.45 -2.18
CA THR A 19 24.77 14.22 -1.22
C THR A 19 23.75 15.16 -1.90
N VAL A 20 23.91 15.46 -3.19
CA VAL A 20 23.10 16.44 -3.90
C VAL A 20 22.12 15.74 -4.85
N PHE A 21 20.82 16.00 -4.69
CA PHE A 21 19.75 15.45 -5.52
C PHE A 21 18.84 16.57 -6.03
N ALA A 22 18.58 16.58 -7.33
CA ALA A 22 17.76 17.63 -7.96
C ALA A 22 16.26 17.35 -7.75
N TYR A 23 15.48 18.41 -7.53
CA TYR A 23 14.03 18.38 -7.71
C TYR A 23 13.64 19.24 -8.92
N ALA A 24 12.73 18.73 -9.75
CA ALA A 24 12.36 19.34 -11.04
C ALA A 24 10.96 19.96 -11.01
N PHE A 25 10.59 20.62 -9.91
CA PHE A 25 9.30 21.28 -9.73
C PHE A 25 9.45 22.56 -8.91
N LYS A 26 8.60 23.58 -9.16
CA LYS A 26 8.58 24.82 -8.36
C LYS A 26 8.06 24.54 -6.95
N ILE A 27 8.68 25.15 -5.96
CA ILE A 27 8.21 25.28 -4.57
C ILE A 27 8.25 26.75 -4.20
N PHE A 28 7.39 27.21 -3.28
CA PHE A 28 7.38 28.59 -2.81
C PHE A 28 8.20 28.79 -1.55
N ASP A 29 8.30 27.73 -0.73
CA ASP A 29 9.05 27.73 0.51
C ASP A 29 9.90 26.46 0.59
N GLU A 30 10.94 26.49 1.42
CA GLU A 30 11.78 25.30 1.66
C GLU A 30 11.02 24.20 2.40
N ASP A 31 9.95 24.53 3.11
CA ASP A 31 9.04 23.60 3.76
C ASP A 31 8.01 22.97 2.81
N ASP A 32 7.93 23.45 1.57
CA ASP A 32 7.04 22.89 0.53
C ASP A 32 7.56 21.57 -0.09
N ILE A 33 8.70 21.06 0.37
CA ILE A 33 9.26 19.81 -0.11
C ILE A 33 9.47 18.83 1.04
N GLU A 34 8.94 17.63 0.87
CA GLU A 34 9.16 16.51 1.78
C GLU A 34 10.21 15.57 1.20
N VAL A 35 11.20 15.24 2.01
CA VAL A 35 12.29 14.34 1.68
C VAL A 35 12.13 13.05 2.46
N ILE A 36 12.04 11.93 1.74
CA ILE A 36 11.81 10.61 2.33
C ILE A 36 12.95 9.68 1.91
N LEU A 37 13.52 8.98 2.88
CA LEU A 37 14.42 7.86 2.65
C LEU A 37 13.67 6.55 2.85
N ARG A 38 13.63 5.70 1.81
CA ARG A 38 13.06 4.36 1.90
C ARG A 38 14.18 3.33 1.88
N ASN A 39 14.18 2.44 2.84
CA ASN A 39 15.03 1.25 2.83
C ASN A 39 14.45 0.21 1.88
N ASP A 40 15.19 -0.14 0.83
CA ASP A 40 14.69 -1.03 -0.25
C ASP A 40 14.56 -2.49 0.19
N ALA A 41 15.26 -2.91 1.26
CA ALA A 41 15.17 -4.27 1.78
C ALA A 41 13.96 -4.48 2.70
N THR A 42 13.59 -3.44 3.48
CA THR A 42 12.50 -3.51 4.47
C THR A 42 11.26 -2.75 4.06
N ASN A 43 11.32 -1.94 2.98
CA ASN A 43 10.31 -0.98 2.56
C ASN A 43 9.90 0.04 3.64
N THR A 44 10.76 0.25 4.64
CA THR A 44 10.52 1.26 5.70
C THR A 44 10.85 2.64 5.15
N GLU A 45 9.95 3.58 5.37
CA GLU A 45 10.10 4.99 4.98
C GLU A 45 10.43 5.85 6.21
N THR A 46 11.36 6.80 6.06
CA THR A 46 11.74 7.76 7.09
C THR A 46 11.75 9.15 6.49
N VAL A 47 10.90 10.03 7.00
CA VAL A 47 10.87 11.44 6.61
C VAL A 47 12.08 12.13 7.23
N GLN A 48 12.79 12.92 6.42
CA GLN A 48 13.96 13.67 6.83
C GLN A 48 13.58 15.07 7.29
N THR A 49 14.36 15.65 8.19
CA THR A 49 14.13 16.97 8.77
C THR A 49 15.00 18.01 8.10
N ILE A 50 14.36 19.07 7.56
CA ILE A 50 15.08 20.22 6.98
C ILE A 50 16.01 20.85 8.02
N THR A 51 17.10 21.40 7.58
CA THR A 51 18.21 21.97 8.37
C THR A 51 19.00 20.99 9.21
N THR A 52 18.42 19.87 9.62
CA THR A 52 19.11 18.80 10.38
C THR A 52 19.72 17.77 9.45
N ASP A 53 18.93 17.22 8.53
CA ASP A 53 19.35 16.14 7.65
C ASP A 53 19.70 16.64 6.25
N TYR A 54 19.08 17.74 5.81
CA TYR A 54 19.31 18.32 4.49
C TYR A 54 19.04 19.82 4.45
N SER A 55 19.49 20.45 3.37
CA SER A 55 19.17 21.83 2.99
C SER A 55 18.57 21.88 1.58
N VAL A 56 17.79 22.94 1.32
CA VAL A 56 17.11 23.20 0.05
C VAL A 56 17.74 24.38 -0.63
N SER A 57 17.85 24.36 -1.97
CA SER A 57 18.32 25.49 -2.77
C SER A 57 17.35 25.82 -3.91
N ASN A 58 17.45 27.04 -4.46
CA ASN A 58 16.66 27.53 -5.59
C ASN A 58 15.14 27.54 -5.34
N VAL A 59 14.70 27.82 -4.13
CA VAL A 59 13.28 28.07 -3.81
C VAL A 59 12.73 29.15 -4.74
N GLY A 60 11.50 29.00 -5.22
CA GLY A 60 10.84 29.90 -6.18
C GLY A 60 11.21 29.65 -7.64
N ASN A 61 12.22 28.86 -7.95
CA ASN A 61 12.62 28.59 -9.32
C ASN A 61 11.66 27.63 -10.02
N ALA A 62 11.21 28.00 -11.23
CA ALA A 62 10.26 27.20 -12.01
C ALA A 62 10.79 25.81 -12.42
N ASN A 63 12.11 25.68 -12.56
CA ASN A 63 12.77 24.43 -12.93
C ASN A 63 13.21 23.59 -11.72
N GLY A 64 12.84 24.04 -10.50
CA GLY A 64 13.25 23.40 -9.27
C GLY A 64 14.64 23.77 -8.79
N GLY A 65 15.23 22.92 -7.98
CA GLY A 65 16.53 23.15 -7.34
C GLY A 65 17.17 21.85 -6.88
N ASN A 66 17.90 21.93 -5.77
CA ASN A 66 18.61 20.78 -5.22
C ASN A 66 18.32 20.63 -3.72
N ILE A 67 18.25 19.39 -3.29
CA ILE A 67 18.40 18.96 -1.90
C ILE A 67 19.84 18.56 -1.69
N THR A 68 20.46 19.08 -0.63
CA THR A 68 21.82 18.70 -0.24
C THR A 68 21.77 18.04 1.14
N PHE A 69 22.02 16.75 1.20
CA PHE A 69 22.07 15.99 2.47
C PHE A 69 23.34 16.30 3.26
N VAL A 70 23.21 16.34 4.58
CA VAL A 70 24.35 16.40 5.51
C VAL A 70 25.16 15.10 5.46
N THR A 71 24.47 13.96 5.38
CA THR A 71 25.07 12.62 5.24
C THR A 71 24.54 11.96 3.96
N ALA A 72 25.46 11.46 3.13
CA ALA A 72 25.07 10.79 1.88
C ALA A 72 24.19 9.56 2.13
N PRO A 73 23.01 9.47 1.50
CA PRO A 73 22.16 8.27 1.57
C PRO A 73 22.90 7.02 1.09
N ALA A 74 22.90 5.98 1.91
CA ALA A 74 23.64 4.74 1.65
C ALA A 74 23.10 3.99 0.39
N SER A 75 23.89 3.04 -0.10
CA SER A 75 23.41 2.08 -1.11
C SER A 75 22.27 1.23 -0.52
N GLY A 76 21.22 0.93 -1.33
CA GLY A 76 20.02 0.25 -0.88
C GLY A 76 19.00 1.19 -0.21
N ILE A 77 19.20 2.49 -0.31
CA ILE A 77 18.24 3.52 0.10
C ILE A 77 17.72 4.24 -1.15
N THR A 78 16.40 4.29 -1.31
CA THR A 78 15.74 5.16 -2.31
C THR A 78 15.45 6.52 -1.67
N VAL A 79 15.91 7.59 -2.33
CA VAL A 79 15.64 8.98 -1.98
C VAL A 79 14.43 9.45 -2.76
N VAL A 80 13.40 9.92 -2.07
CA VAL A 80 12.18 10.47 -2.68
C VAL A 80 12.06 11.93 -2.29
N LEU A 81 11.97 12.80 -3.29
CA LEU A 81 11.74 14.22 -3.15
C LEU A 81 10.33 14.50 -3.69
N ARG A 82 9.41 14.93 -2.84
CA ARG A 82 8.03 15.22 -3.27
C ARG A 82 7.61 16.61 -2.82
N ARG A 83 6.78 17.27 -3.64
CA ARG A 83 6.15 18.51 -3.21
C ARG A 83 5.09 18.21 -2.14
N ALA A 84 5.09 18.99 -1.07
CA ALA A 84 4.22 18.85 0.09
C ALA A 84 3.72 20.24 0.55
N SER A 85 3.20 21.03 -0.38
CA SER A 85 2.68 22.37 -0.10
C SER A 85 1.54 22.30 0.90
N PRO A 86 1.55 23.15 1.95
CA PRO A 86 0.50 23.17 2.96
C PRO A 86 -0.85 23.57 2.35
N LEU A 87 -1.92 22.90 2.80
CA LEU A 87 -3.30 23.09 2.32
C LEU A 87 -3.95 24.36 2.89
N THR A 88 -3.15 25.38 3.19
CA THR A 88 -3.59 26.66 3.73
C THR A 88 -3.36 27.77 2.73
N GLN A 89 -4.27 28.73 2.68
CA GLN A 89 -4.13 29.96 1.90
C GLN A 89 -3.52 31.04 2.79
N THR A 90 -2.41 31.63 2.35
CA THR A 90 -1.67 32.65 3.10
C THR A 90 -1.71 34.03 2.42
N THR A 91 -2.27 34.12 1.19
CA THR A 91 -2.39 35.38 0.46
C THR A 91 -3.55 36.20 1.05
N ASP A 92 -3.27 37.41 1.52
CA ASP A 92 -4.24 38.37 2.00
C ASP A 92 -4.22 39.62 1.11
N TYR A 93 -5.40 40.08 0.69
CA TYR A 93 -5.54 41.27 -0.14
C TYR A 93 -6.12 42.42 0.71
N THR A 94 -5.34 43.46 0.89
CA THR A 94 -5.80 44.65 1.60
C THR A 94 -6.75 45.47 0.71
N PRO A 95 -7.96 45.82 1.19
CA PRO A 95 -8.88 46.66 0.42
C PRO A 95 -8.25 47.99 0.02
N ASN A 96 -8.44 48.38 -1.23
CA ASN A 96 -7.92 49.60 -1.88
C ASN A 96 -6.42 49.64 -2.18
N ASP A 97 -5.67 48.54 -1.96
CA ASP A 97 -4.31 48.45 -2.46
C ASP A 97 -4.31 48.16 -3.99
N PRO A 98 -3.26 48.56 -4.73
CA PRO A 98 -3.09 48.18 -6.12
C PRO A 98 -3.10 46.66 -6.24
N PHE A 99 -3.77 46.10 -7.26
CA PHE A 99 -3.86 44.67 -7.49
C PHE A 99 -2.47 44.06 -7.74
N PRO A 100 -1.97 43.20 -6.84
CA PRO A 100 -0.64 42.60 -6.96
C PRO A 100 -0.70 41.40 -7.90
N ALA A 101 -0.47 41.60 -9.18
CA ALA A 101 -0.60 40.55 -10.20
C ALA A 101 0.29 39.32 -9.92
N GLU A 102 1.50 39.53 -9.40
CA GLU A 102 2.44 38.46 -9.07
C GLU A 102 1.94 37.62 -7.88
N SER A 103 1.46 38.25 -6.80
CA SER A 103 0.87 37.54 -5.67
C SER A 103 -0.39 36.77 -6.04
N HIS A 104 -1.16 37.29 -7.00
CA HIS A 104 -2.33 36.59 -7.54
C HIS A 104 -1.93 35.37 -8.37
N GLU A 105 -0.93 35.50 -9.24
CA GLU A 105 -0.39 34.38 -10.03
C GLU A 105 0.18 33.29 -9.11
N ASP A 106 0.94 33.66 -8.08
CA ASP A 106 1.49 32.69 -7.10
C ASP A 106 0.39 31.97 -6.31
N ALA A 107 -0.71 32.65 -5.97
CA ALA A 107 -1.86 32.02 -5.33
C ALA A 107 -2.54 30.99 -6.24
N LEU A 108 -2.69 31.29 -7.55
CA LEU A 108 -3.22 30.35 -8.53
C LEU A 108 -2.27 29.18 -8.77
N ASP A 109 -0.96 29.45 -8.84
CA ASP A 109 0.07 28.40 -8.95
C ASP A 109 0.01 27.46 -7.74
N LYS A 110 -0.13 28.00 -6.52
CA LYS A 110 -0.28 27.19 -5.30
C LYS A 110 -1.52 26.29 -5.34
N LEU A 111 -2.66 26.79 -5.79
CA LEU A 111 -3.87 25.99 -5.97
C LEU A 111 -3.65 24.85 -6.99
N THR A 112 -2.93 25.14 -8.06
CA THR A 112 -2.56 24.14 -9.06
C THR A 112 -1.63 23.08 -8.47
N PHE A 113 -0.66 23.48 -7.65
CA PHE A 113 0.23 22.53 -6.92
C PHE A 113 -0.52 21.62 -5.99
N ILE A 114 -1.46 22.17 -5.19
CA ILE A 114 -2.31 21.39 -4.31
C ILE A 114 -3.16 20.39 -5.11
N SER A 115 -3.73 20.80 -6.24
CA SER A 115 -4.50 19.91 -7.12
C SER A 115 -3.65 18.77 -7.69
N GLN A 116 -2.41 19.05 -8.13
CA GLN A 116 -1.46 18.05 -8.61
C GLN A 116 -1.05 17.07 -7.49
N GLN A 117 -0.84 17.58 -6.28
CA GLN A 117 -0.51 16.81 -5.09
C GLN A 117 -1.64 15.86 -4.71
N LEU A 118 -2.89 16.35 -4.69
CA LEU A 118 -4.08 15.53 -4.47
C LEU A 118 -4.26 14.47 -5.56
N GLN A 119 -3.99 14.81 -6.82
CA GLN A 119 -4.02 13.84 -7.92
C GLN A 119 -2.99 12.73 -7.74
N GLU A 120 -1.76 13.06 -7.32
CA GLU A 120 -0.70 12.08 -7.04
C GLU A 120 -1.10 11.14 -5.90
N GLU A 121 -1.73 11.65 -4.84
CA GLU A 121 -2.25 10.84 -3.72
C GLU A 121 -3.40 9.94 -4.16
N LEU A 122 -4.32 10.44 -4.97
CA LEU A 122 -5.40 9.65 -5.57
C LEU A 122 -4.85 8.55 -6.48
N ASP A 123 -3.76 8.81 -7.21
CA ASP A 123 -3.15 7.80 -8.11
C ASP A 123 -2.52 6.64 -7.35
N ARG A 124 -2.20 6.81 -6.07
CA ARG A 124 -1.73 5.77 -5.14
C ARG A 124 -2.85 5.07 -4.37
N SER A 125 -4.09 5.50 -4.51
CA SER A 125 -5.24 4.90 -3.82
C SER A 125 -5.90 3.79 -4.65
N ILE A 126 -6.66 2.93 -3.96
CA ILE A 126 -7.55 1.98 -4.64
C ILE A 126 -8.75 2.76 -5.15
N LYS A 127 -8.95 2.76 -6.45
CA LYS A 127 -10.06 3.50 -7.11
C LYS A 127 -10.85 2.58 -8.04
N LEU A 128 -12.13 2.89 -8.13
CA LEU A 128 -12.99 2.26 -9.13
C LEU A 128 -12.69 2.82 -10.52
N SER A 129 -12.87 2.01 -11.55
CA SER A 129 -12.81 2.49 -12.93
C SER A 129 -13.96 3.46 -13.21
N ARG A 130 -13.79 4.33 -14.22
CA ARG A 130 -14.83 5.34 -14.59
C ARG A 130 -16.17 4.72 -15.03
N THR A 131 -16.14 3.45 -15.44
CA THR A 131 -17.32 2.70 -15.91
C THR A 131 -17.85 1.72 -14.88
N ASN A 132 -17.30 1.73 -13.65
CA ASN A 132 -17.74 0.83 -12.58
C ASN A 132 -19.13 1.26 -12.10
N THR A 133 -19.97 0.26 -11.82
CA THR A 133 -21.37 0.45 -11.40
C THR A 133 -21.58 0.24 -9.90
N MET A 134 -20.50 0.07 -9.11
CA MET A 134 -20.61 -0.03 -7.65
C MET A 134 -21.22 1.25 -7.07
N ASN A 135 -22.24 1.12 -6.24
CA ASN A 135 -22.98 2.23 -5.65
C ASN A 135 -22.55 2.54 -4.21
N SER A 136 -22.02 1.53 -3.50
CA SER A 136 -21.55 1.68 -2.12
C SER A 136 -20.04 1.46 -2.04
N THR A 137 -19.29 2.54 -1.83
CA THR A 137 -17.84 2.54 -1.64
C THR A 137 -17.46 2.91 -0.20
N GLU A 138 -18.46 3.07 0.66
CA GLU A 138 -18.26 3.45 2.06
C GLU A 138 -18.33 2.23 2.98
N PHE A 139 -17.48 2.24 4.01
CA PHE A 139 -17.56 1.28 5.10
C PHE A 139 -18.67 1.70 6.07
N ALA A 140 -19.90 1.21 5.85
CA ALA A 140 -21.03 1.48 6.73
C ALA A 140 -20.88 0.79 8.11
N VAL A 141 -19.98 -0.18 8.23
CA VAL A 141 -19.80 -1.00 9.44
C VAL A 141 -18.77 -0.36 10.37
N GLY A 142 -19.10 -0.24 11.66
CA GLY A 142 -18.26 0.33 12.70
C GLY A 142 -16.94 -0.45 12.94
N ALA A 143 -15.97 0.17 13.61
CA ALA A 143 -14.66 -0.43 13.85
C ALA A 143 -14.75 -1.76 14.61
N THR A 144 -15.62 -1.84 15.61
CA THR A 144 -15.84 -3.07 16.44
C THR A 144 -16.36 -4.22 15.58
N ASP A 145 -17.30 -3.93 14.68
CA ASP A 145 -17.96 -4.97 13.87
C ASP A 145 -17.11 -5.44 12.69
N ARG A 146 -16.14 -4.64 12.25
CA ARG A 146 -15.18 -5.01 11.19
C ARG A 146 -13.86 -5.57 11.73
N ALA A 147 -13.60 -5.51 13.04
CA ALA A 147 -12.41 -6.11 13.63
C ALA A 147 -12.35 -7.61 13.33
N ASN A 148 -11.19 -8.09 12.87
CA ASN A 148 -10.94 -9.47 12.46
C ASN A 148 -11.83 -9.97 11.30
N LYS A 149 -12.44 -9.07 10.53
CA LYS A 149 -13.22 -9.41 9.34
C LYS A 149 -12.40 -9.23 8.06
N ILE A 150 -12.85 -9.85 6.99
CA ILE A 150 -12.29 -9.70 5.66
C ILE A 150 -13.09 -8.65 4.90
N LEU A 151 -12.38 -7.75 4.20
CA LEU A 151 -12.99 -6.92 3.18
C LEU A 151 -13.25 -7.77 1.93
N ALA A 152 -14.49 -7.84 1.49
CA ALA A 152 -14.92 -8.64 0.35
C ALA A 152 -15.97 -7.88 -0.47
N PHE A 153 -16.52 -8.55 -1.47
CA PHE A 153 -17.67 -8.07 -2.22
C PHE A 153 -18.88 -8.96 -1.90
N ASP A 154 -20.04 -8.35 -1.77
CA ASP A 154 -21.31 -9.07 -1.61
C ASP A 154 -21.80 -9.68 -2.92
N THR A 155 -22.98 -10.28 -2.90
CA THR A 155 -23.63 -10.88 -4.10
C THR A 155 -24.00 -9.87 -5.18
N ASN A 156 -24.01 -8.57 -4.85
CA ASN A 156 -24.29 -7.47 -5.78
C ASN A 156 -22.99 -6.83 -6.30
N GLY A 157 -21.81 -7.29 -5.80
CA GLY A 157 -20.52 -6.70 -6.12
C GLY A 157 -20.20 -5.42 -5.34
N GLU A 158 -20.96 -5.12 -4.28
CA GLU A 158 -20.72 -3.97 -3.40
C GLU A 158 -19.75 -4.33 -2.27
N LEU A 159 -19.04 -3.34 -1.71
CA LEU A 159 -18.12 -3.57 -0.60
C LEU A 159 -18.87 -4.13 0.62
N ALA A 160 -18.38 -5.24 1.12
CA ALA A 160 -18.92 -5.89 2.29
C ALA A 160 -17.81 -6.28 3.27
N VAL A 161 -18.16 -6.25 4.55
CA VAL A 161 -17.33 -6.81 5.61
C VAL A 161 -17.89 -8.18 5.93
N THR A 162 -17.17 -9.21 5.51
CA THR A 162 -17.64 -10.57 5.68
C THR A 162 -17.02 -11.23 6.91
N GLN A 163 -17.24 -12.52 7.02
CA GLN A 163 -16.84 -13.32 8.16
C GLN A 163 -15.31 -13.31 8.36
N GLU A 164 -14.90 -13.64 9.57
CA GLU A 164 -13.49 -13.84 9.93
C GLU A 164 -12.84 -14.94 9.09
N ILE A 165 -11.58 -14.76 8.73
CA ILE A 165 -10.74 -15.91 8.40
C ILE A 165 -10.54 -16.69 9.69
N GLY A 166 -10.73 -18.01 9.65
CA GLY A 166 -10.52 -18.86 10.82
C GLY A 166 -9.06 -18.95 11.25
N VAL A 167 -8.81 -19.71 12.28
CA VAL A 167 -7.46 -19.95 12.80
C VAL A 167 -6.77 -21.01 11.97
N SER A 168 -5.52 -20.74 11.55
CA SER A 168 -4.69 -21.78 10.94
C SER A 168 -4.32 -22.84 11.99
N LYS A 169 -4.66 -24.09 11.70
CA LYS A 169 -4.34 -25.27 12.53
C LYS A 169 -3.17 -26.09 11.96
N GLY A 170 -2.52 -25.61 10.92
CA GLY A 170 -1.43 -26.31 10.25
C GLY A 170 -1.94 -27.50 9.42
N VAL A 171 -1.23 -28.62 9.47
CA VAL A 171 -1.59 -29.83 8.72
C VAL A 171 -2.81 -30.48 9.33
N TRP A 172 -3.76 -30.91 8.47
CA TRP A 172 -4.91 -31.68 8.91
C TRP A 172 -4.50 -33.00 9.60
N ALA A 173 -5.15 -33.31 10.71
CA ALA A 173 -4.92 -34.54 11.44
C ALA A 173 -6.25 -35.21 11.82
N SER A 174 -6.32 -36.54 11.71
CA SER A 174 -7.46 -37.33 12.13
C SER A 174 -7.62 -37.30 13.66
N GLY A 175 -8.85 -37.32 14.16
CA GLY A 175 -9.16 -37.29 15.59
C GLY A 175 -9.00 -35.90 16.22
N THR A 176 -8.73 -34.85 15.45
CA THR A 176 -8.59 -33.48 15.93
C THR A 176 -9.93 -32.77 15.92
N ALA A 177 -10.23 -32.04 17.01
CA ALA A 177 -11.40 -31.15 17.05
C ALA A 177 -11.14 -29.87 16.31
N TYR A 178 -11.94 -29.59 15.30
CA TYR A 178 -11.92 -28.34 14.54
C TYR A 178 -13.20 -27.56 14.79
N THR A 179 -13.07 -26.25 14.88
CA THR A 179 -14.21 -25.33 14.94
C THR A 179 -14.53 -24.83 13.51
N ALA A 180 -15.75 -24.34 13.33
CA ALA A 180 -16.09 -23.70 12.07
C ALA A 180 -15.09 -22.60 11.75
N ARG A 181 -14.61 -22.57 10.49
CA ARG A 181 -13.60 -21.66 9.94
C ARG A 181 -12.14 -21.96 10.30
N ASP A 182 -11.83 -23.02 11.01
CA ASP A 182 -10.45 -23.47 11.13
C ASP A 182 -9.89 -23.83 9.75
N ILE A 183 -8.65 -23.40 9.50
CA ILE A 183 -7.96 -23.61 8.23
C ILE A 183 -6.91 -24.67 8.41
N VAL A 184 -6.85 -25.62 7.49
CA VAL A 184 -5.87 -26.70 7.48
C VAL A 184 -5.27 -26.93 6.10
N THR A 185 -4.08 -27.48 6.09
CA THR A 185 -3.43 -27.95 4.84
C THR A 185 -3.55 -29.46 4.74
N ASP A 186 -4.00 -29.98 3.61
CA ASP A 186 -3.97 -31.40 3.28
C ASP A 186 -2.59 -31.75 2.73
N ILE A 187 -1.82 -32.56 3.49
CA ILE A 187 -0.45 -32.92 3.11
C ILE A 187 -0.38 -33.81 1.85
N SER A 188 -1.48 -34.47 1.46
CA SER A 188 -1.48 -35.37 0.29
C SER A 188 -1.51 -34.63 -1.06
N ASN A 189 -2.00 -33.38 -1.05
CA ASN A 189 -2.15 -32.57 -2.27
C ASN A 189 -1.81 -31.08 -2.05
N TYR A 190 -1.42 -30.71 -0.83
CA TYR A 190 -1.12 -29.34 -0.38
C TYR A 190 -2.28 -28.35 -0.52
N ASN A 191 -3.47 -28.81 -0.81
CA ASN A 191 -4.64 -27.97 -0.85
C ASN A 191 -4.98 -27.43 0.54
N VAL A 192 -5.51 -26.21 0.58
CA VAL A 192 -5.92 -25.57 1.83
C VAL A 192 -7.44 -25.63 1.93
N TYR A 193 -7.92 -26.10 3.06
CA TYR A 193 -9.34 -26.26 3.36
C TYR A 193 -9.75 -25.40 4.57
N ILE A 194 -11.01 -24.98 4.59
CA ILE A 194 -11.65 -24.31 5.71
C ILE A 194 -12.82 -25.16 6.23
N ALA A 195 -12.89 -25.36 7.54
CA ALA A 195 -14.01 -26.07 8.14
C ALA A 195 -15.29 -25.23 8.03
N ASN A 196 -16.33 -25.75 7.42
CA ASN A 196 -17.63 -25.10 7.33
C ASN A 196 -18.51 -25.40 8.56
N THR A 197 -18.17 -26.44 9.31
CA THR A 197 -18.90 -26.90 10.50
C THR A 197 -17.92 -27.38 11.55
N ALA A 198 -18.20 -27.12 12.84
CA ALA A 198 -17.42 -27.66 13.96
C ALA A 198 -17.57 -29.20 14.03
N HIS A 199 -16.44 -29.91 14.09
CA HIS A 199 -16.45 -31.37 14.15
C HIS A 199 -15.12 -31.92 14.69
N THR A 200 -15.12 -33.18 15.08
CA THR A 200 -13.88 -33.94 15.27
C THR A 200 -13.60 -34.68 13.97
N SER A 201 -12.43 -34.47 13.40
CA SER A 201 -12.05 -35.09 12.13
C SER A 201 -11.93 -36.59 12.20
N SER A 202 -12.27 -37.28 11.11
CA SER A 202 -12.15 -38.72 10.96
C SER A 202 -11.64 -39.10 9.58
N GLY A 203 -11.15 -40.33 9.45
CA GLY A 203 -10.65 -40.82 8.17
C GLY A 203 -9.16 -40.47 7.93
N SER A 204 -8.81 -40.31 6.67
CA SER A 204 -7.45 -40.05 6.21
C SER A 204 -7.44 -38.98 5.11
N THR A 205 -6.26 -38.46 4.74
CA THR A 205 -6.10 -37.64 3.54
C THR A 205 -6.25 -38.47 2.27
N PRO A 206 -6.71 -37.92 1.16
CA PRO A 206 -7.08 -36.52 0.97
C PRO A 206 -8.43 -36.16 1.60
N ILE A 207 -8.54 -34.93 2.13
CA ILE A 207 -9.75 -34.40 2.76
C ILE A 207 -10.94 -34.45 1.80
N SER A 208 -10.72 -34.18 0.52
CA SER A 208 -11.77 -34.17 -0.53
C SER A 208 -12.53 -35.50 -0.70
N SER A 209 -11.99 -36.59 -0.21
CA SER A 209 -12.59 -37.93 -0.35
C SER A 209 -12.71 -38.68 0.98
N ASN A 210 -12.42 -38.07 2.13
CA ASN A 210 -12.57 -38.70 3.42
C ASN A 210 -14.02 -38.64 3.95
N ALA A 211 -14.28 -39.29 5.07
CA ALA A 211 -15.63 -39.35 5.67
C ALA A 211 -16.18 -37.98 6.07
N ASP A 212 -15.33 -37.01 6.28
CA ASP A 212 -15.71 -35.64 6.70
C ASP A 212 -15.62 -34.64 5.54
N ALA A 213 -15.44 -35.06 4.29
CA ALA A 213 -15.29 -34.17 3.12
C ALA A 213 -16.37 -33.07 3.06
N ALA A 214 -17.61 -33.39 3.39
CA ALA A 214 -18.71 -32.43 3.39
C ALA A 214 -18.62 -31.34 4.47
N LYS A 215 -17.71 -31.47 5.43
CA LYS A 215 -17.46 -30.49 6.50
C LYS A 215 -16.34 -29.50 6.17
N TRP A 216 -15.74 -29.65 5.00
CA TRP A 216 -14.62 -28.86 4.54
C TRP A 216 -14.95 -28.21 3.20
N ASP A 217 -14.64 -26.94 3.07
CA ASP A 217 -14.68 -26.21 1.80
C ASP A 217 -13.25 -26.00 1.33
N LEU A 218 -12.99 -26.22 0.04
CA LEU A 218 -11.71 -25.96 -0.58
C LEU A 218 -11.49 -24.44 -0.64
N LEU A 219 -10.46 -23.96 0.04
CA LEU A 219 -10.10 -22.54 0.08
C LEU A 219 -9.07 -22.21 -1.01
N ILE A 220 -8.05 -23.04 -1.14
CA ILE A 220 -6.99 -22.89 -2.16
C ILE A 220 -6.75 -24.23 -2.83
N ASP A 221 -6.91 -24.28 -4.15
CA ASP A 221 -6.45 -25.38 -4.99
C ASP A 221 -5.02 -25.08 -5.45
N THR A 222 -4.05 -25.72 -4.83
CA THR A 222 -2.63 -25.51 -5.14
C THR A 222 -2.25 -26.11 -6.51
N THR A 223 -2.95 -27.13 -6.98
CA THR A 223 -2.71 -27.70 -8.30
C THR A 223 -3.13 -26.76 -9.42
N ALA A 224 -4.21 -26.02 -9.22
CA ALA A 224 -4.68 -24.99 -10.15
C ALA A 224 -3.85 -23.70 -10.04
N ALA A 225 -3.49 -23.30 -8.82
CA ALA A 225 -2.73 -22.07 -8.57
C ALA A 225 -1.29 -22.13 -9.11
N LEU A 226 -0.68 -23.31 -9.13
CA LEU A 226 0.71 -23.52 -9.58
C LEU A 226 0.84 -23.87 -11.07
N GLY A 227 -0.24 -23.78 -11.85
CA GLY A 227 -0.19 -23.94 -13.31
C GLY A 227 0.43 -25.27 -13.79
N GLY A 228 0.22 -26.36 -13.05
CA GLY A 228 0.79 -27.68 -13.38
C GLY A 228 2.23 -27.87 -12.88
N ALA A 229 2.65 -27.15 -11.85
CA ALA A 229 3.95 -27.38 -11.21
C ALA A 229 4.09 -28.83 -10.74
N SER A 230 5.29 -29.38 -10.88
CA SER A 230 5.58 -30.74 -10.43
C SER A 230 5.51 -30.86 -8.91
N THR A 231 5.24 -32.04 -8.40
CA THR A 231 5.20 -32.34 -6.95
C THR A 231 6.45 -31.84 -6.22
N ALA A 232 7.63 -31.95 -6.83
CA ALA A 232 8.89 -31.45 -6.27
C ALA A 232 8.95 -29.92 -6.15
N GLN A 233 8.31 -29.18 -7.06
CA GLN A 233 8.21 -27.72 -6.98
C GLN A 233 7.21 -27.30 -5.89
N ILE A 234 6.15 -28.06 -5.70
CA ILE A 234 5.17 -27.86 -4.63
C ILE A 234 5.79 -28.14 -3.27
N GLU A 235 6.59 -29.18 -3.12
CA GLU A 235 7.32 -29.51 -1.90
C GLU A 235 8.34 -28.44 -1.52
N SER A 236 9.05 -27.87 -2.49
CA SER A 236 9.98 -26.76 -2.28
C SER A 236 9.27 -25.51 -1.76
N LEU A 237 8.15 -25.14 -2.38
CA LEU A 237 7.32 -23.99 -1.97
C LEU A 237 6.66 -24.23 -0.60
N ALA A 238 6.18 -25.43 -0.30
CA ALA A 238 5.59 -25.76 0.99
C ALA A 238 6.64 -25.71 2.11
N GLY A 239 7.89 -26.08 1.83
CA GLY A 239 9.02 -25.92 2.76
C GLY A 239 9.30 -24.44 3.09
N GLU A 240 9.25 -23.56 2.11
CA GLU A 240 9.40 -22.11 2.31
C GLU A 240 8.23 -21.48 3.08
N PHE A 241 7.00 -21.91 2.81
CA PHE A 241 5.82 -21.44 3.54
C PHE A 241 5.79 -21.94 5.00
N ALA A 242 6.26 -23.14 5.28
CA ALA A 242 6.37 -23.67 6.64
C ALA A 242 7.37 -22.86 7.50
N ILE A 243 8.41 -22.31 6.87
CA ILE A 243 9.39 -21.41 7.53
C ILE A 243 8.79 -20.03 7.84
N ILE A 244 7.83 -19.57 7.05
CA ILE A 244 7.19 -18.26 7.23
C ILE A 244 6.06 -18.30 8.27
N LEU A 245 5.44 -19.45 8.49
CA LEU A 245 4.30 -19.65 9.40
C LEU A 245 4.66 -20.39 10.72
N GLY A 246 5.91 -20.76 10.89
CA GLY A 246 6.45 -21.48 12.07
C GLY A 246 7.09 -20.46 13.07
#